data_49a649c30f41be8cbe424b49ad32d0d0
#
_entry.id   49a649c30f41be8cbe424b49ad32d0d0
#
_cell.length_a   1.000
_cell.length_b   1.000
_cell.length_c   1.000
_cell.angle_alpha   90.00
_cell.angle_beta   90.00
_cell.angle_gamma   90.00
#
_symmetry.space_group_name_H-M   'P 1'
#
loop_
_entity.id
_entity.type
_entity.pdbx_description
1 polymer ?
#
loop_
_entity_poly.entity_id
_entity_poly.type
_entity_poly.pdbx_seq_one_letter_code
_entity_poly.pdbx_strand_id
1 'polypeptide(L)'
;MPIRRELRPLYPAHWRELSRRVRFDRAGGACEGCGRPHGLVVRCLPDGRWFDPGRRTWRDRRGRPARWPDLEEMTRQYTTRIVLAAAHLDNDPGNNRLRNLRSLCQRCHLVHDRAWHLLQRWITYRLRYARGDLFLGPYRHGRGAALVMDEILARITQQLAAERPQRAVASGGNRQSYGQPDFQRHGSPSDELSAIQSH
;
A
#
# COMPACT_ATOMS: atom_id res chain seq x y z
N MET A 1 -4.86 -11.60 0.28
CA MET A 1 -5.38 -12.36 -0.88
C MET A 1 -4.45 -13.52 -1.17
N PRO A 2 -4.94 -14.72 -1.53
CA PRO A 2 -4.06 -15.80 -1.95
C PRO A 2 -3.40 -15.47 -3.29
N ILE A 3 -2.12 -15.83 -3.43
CA ILE A 3 -1.39 -15.67 -4.68
C ILE A 3 -1.94 -16.69 -5.68
N ARG A 4 -2.31 -16.24 -6.88
CA ARG A 4 -2.77 -17.11 -7.96
C ARG A 4 -1.69 -18.14 -8.29
N ARG A 5 -2.10 -19.37 -8.60
CA ARG A 5 -1.18 -20.49 -8.83
C ARG A 5 -0.15 -20.19 -9.93
N GLU A 6 -0.61 -19.54 -11.00
CA GLU A 6 0.18 -19.18 -12.18
C GLU A 6 1.28 -18.15 -11.85
N LEU A 7 1.03 -17.29 -10.85
CA LEU A 7 1.96 -16.24 -10.45
C LEU A 7 2.96 -16.68 -9.37
N ARG A 8 2.76 -17.85 -8.75
CA ARG A 8 3.64 -18.33 -7.68
C ARG A 8 5.12 -18.42 -8.08
N PRO A 9 5.50 -18.85 -9.30
CA PRO A 9 6.90 -18.90 -9.72
C PRO A 9 7.61 -17.54 -9.75
N LEU A 10 6.84 -16.42 -9.85
CA LEU A 10 7.38 -15.07 -9.88
C LEU A 10 7.79 -14.57 -8.48
N TYR A 11 7.36 -15.24 -7.42
CA TYR A 11 7.70 -14.89 -6.05
C TYR A 11 8.93 -15.66 -5.60
N PRO A 12 9.88 -15.03 -4.88
CA PRO A 12 11.06 -15.73 -4.37
C PRO A 12 10.66 -16.75 -3.30
N ALA A 13 11.47 -17.81 -3.14
CA ALA A 13 11.22 -18.86 -2.15
C ALA A 13 11.03 -18.30 -0.72
N HIS A 14 11.75 -17.23 -0.38
CA HIS A 14 11.65 -16.53 0.91
C HIS A 14 10.59 -15.41 0.94
N TRP A 15 9.60 -15.42 0.03
CA TRP A 15 8.55 -14.39 -0.05
C TRP A 15 7.82 -14.17 1.29
N ARG A 16 7.58 -15.24 2.02
CA ARG A 16 6.87 -15.15 3.32
C ARG A 16 7.65 -14.27 4.31
N GLU A 17 8.95 -14.45 4.36
CA GLU A 17 9.85 -13.67 5.21
C GLU A 17 9.95 -12.22 4.73
N LEU A 18 10.19 -12.01 3.43
CA LEU A 18 10.23 -10.69 2.81
C LEU A 18 8.95 -9.89 3.06
N SER A 19 7.80 -10.52 2.87
CA SER A 19 6.49 -9.93 3.14
C SER A 19 6.31 -9.58 4.63
N ARG A 20 6.78 -10.44 5.54
CA ARG A 20 6.76 -10.18 6.98
C ARG A 20 7.63 -8.96 7.33
N ARG A 21 8.85 -8.92 6.81
CA ARG A 21 9.79 -7.80 6.98
C ARG A 21 9.19 -6.48 6.53
N VAL A 22 8.55 -6.45 5.36
CA VAL A 22 7.90 -5.22 4.85
C VAL A 22 6.76 -4.77 5.76
N ARG A 23 5.90 -5.70 6.20
CA ARG A 23 4.68 -5.37 6.96
C ARG A 23 4.94 -5.04 8.42
N PHE A 24 5.87 -5.73 9.06
CA PHE A 24 6.07 -5.63 10.51
C PHE A 24 7.37 -4.95 10.89
N ASP A 25 8.50 -5.35 10.30
CA ASP A 25 9.80 -4.83 10.73
C ASP A 25 9.98 -3.39 10.19
N ARG A 26 9.64 -3.14 8.90
CA ARG A 26 9.75 -1.81 8.31
C ARG A 26 8.57 -0.91 8.63
N ALA A 27 7.36 -1.40 8.46
CA ALA A 27 6.14 -0.60 8.61
C ALA A 27 5.54 -0.64 10.02
N GLY A 28 6.17 -1.32 10.98
CA GLY A 28 5.72 -1.40 12.37
C GLY A 28 4.30 -1.96 12.53
N GLY A 29 3.87 -2.86 11.62
CA GLY A 29 2.50 -3.41 11.65
C GLY A 29 1.41 -2.40 11.27
N ALA A 30 1.75 -1.28 10.63
CA ALA A 30 0.81 -0.26 10.17
C ALA A 30 0.79 -0.13 8.65
N CYS A 31 -0.35 0.32 8.11
CA CYS A 31 -0.48 0.62 6.68
C CYS A 31 0.29 1.89 6.32
N GLU A 32 1.27 1.79 5.42
CA GLU A 32 2.06 2.94 4.97
C GLU A 32 1.25 3.97 4.15
N GLY A 33 0.01 3.63 3.75
CA GLY A 33 -0.88 4.53 3.03
C GLY A 33 -1.84 5.32 3.92
N CYS A 34 -2.28 4.76 5.05
CA CYS A 34 -3.30 5.39 5.89
C CYS A 34 -3.14 5.14 7.41
N GLY A 35 -2.08 4.46 7.85
CA GLY A 35 -1.78 4.23 9.26
C GLY A 35 -2.63 3.17 9.97
N ARG A 36 -3.59 2.51 9.29
CA ARG A 36 -4.41 1.47 9.94
C ARG A 36 -3.54 0.32 10.46
N PRO A 37 -3.68 -0.06 11.75
CA PRO A 37 -2.87 -1.10 12.34
C PRO A 37 -3.35 -2.50 11.94
N HIS A 38 -2.41 -3.44 11.78
CA HIS A 38 -2.70 -4.83 11.47
C HIS A 38 -3.46 -5.53 12.60
N GLY A 39 -4.40 -6.40 12.23
CA GLY A 39 -5.11 -7.28 13.17
C GLY A 39 -6.25 -6.62 13.92
N LEU A 40 -6.27 -5.29 14.04
CA LEU A 40 -7.35 -4.59 14.74
C LEU A 40 -8.62 -4.52 13.91
N VAL A 41 -9.75 -4.54 14.62
CA VAL A 41 -11.07 -4.21 14.08
C VAL A 41 -11.29 -2.72 14.30
N VAL A 42 -11.44 -1.97 13.21
CA VAL A 42 -11.66 -0.52 13.26
C VAL A 42 -13.02 -0.13 12.70
N ARG A 43 -13.62 0.91 13.26
CA ARG A 43 -14.83 1.53 12.70
C ARG A 43 -14.46 2.38 11.51
N CYS A 44 -15.21 2.26 10.42
CA CYS A 44 -15.00 2.95 9.16
C CYS A 44 -16.29 3.61 8.68
N LEU A 45 -16.13 4.65 7.85
CA LEU A 45 -17.20 5.30 7.11
C LEU A 45 -17.05 5.04 5.61
N PRO A 46 -18.14 5.13 4.84
CA PRO A 46 -18.11 4.93 3.39
C PRO A 46 -17.15 5.87 2.65
N ASP A 47 -16.97 7.08 3.15
CA ASP A 47 -16.01 8.06 2.61
C ASP A 47 -14.54 7.70 2.85
N GLY A 48 -14.29 6.67 3.67
CA GLY A 48 -12.98 6.14 3.99
C GLY A 48 -12.34 6.72 5.23
N ARG A 49 -13.02 7.60 5.98
CA ARG A 49 -12.63 7.92 7.35
C ARG A 49 -12.67 6.66 8.21
N TRP A 50 -11.84 6.62 9.25
CA TRP A 50 -11.77 5.52 10.17
C TRP A 50 -11.41 6.00 11.57
N PHE A 51 -11.89 5.30 12.58
CA PHE A 51 -11.60 5.64 13.97
C PHE A 51 -10.33 4.94 14.43
N ASP A 52 -9.37 5.75 14.90
CA ASP A 52 -8.13 5.30 15.52
C ASP A 52 -8.35 5.12 17.02
N PRO A 53 -8.46 3.87 17.54
CA PRO A 53 -8.74 3.65 18.95
C PRO A 53 -7.56 4.06 19.85
N GLY A 54 -6.33 3.95 19.35
CA GLY A 54 -5.13 4.31 20.12
C GLY A 54 -5.02 5.80 20.38
N ARG A 55 -5.45 6.63 19.43
CA ARG A 55 -5.45 8.10 19.56
C ARG A 55 -6.84 8.70 19.82
N ARG A 56 -7.87 7.85 19.90
CA ARG A 56 -9.27 8.23 20.14
C ARG A 56 -9.76 9.35 19.21
N THR A 57 -9.37 9.27 17.91
CA THR A 57 -9.70 10.29 16.91
C THR A 57 -10.09 9.65 15.59
N TRP A 58 -10.90 10.38 14.81
CA TRP A 58 -11.17 10.01 13.42
C TRP A 58 -10.03 10.46 12.50
N ARG A 59 -9.70 9.61 11.53
CA ARG A 59 -8.70 9.87 10.53
C ARG A 59 -9.28 9.80 9.13
N ASP A 60 -8.70 10.58 8.21
CA ASP A 60 -9.06 10.55 6.80
C ASP A 60 -8.48 9.31 6.08
N ARG A 61 -8.73 9.25 4.77
CA ARG A 61 -8.21 8.18 3.90
C ARG A 61 -6.68 8.08 3.88
N ARG A 62 -5.98 9.16 4.22
CA ARG A 62 -4.51 9.26 4.27
C ARG A 62 -3.95 9.13 5.67
N GLY A 63 -4.79 8.90 6.67
CA GLY A 63 -4.37 8.76 8.07
C GLY A 63 -4.18 10.09 8.82
N ARG A 64 -4.56 11.22 8.23
CA ARG A 64 -4.52 12.52 8.89
C ARG A 64 -5.75 12.70 9.79
N PRO A 65 -5.66 13.50 10.87
CA PRO A 65 -6.84 13.83 11.68
C PRO A 65 -7.98 14.33 10.81
N ALA A 66 -9.19 13.90 11.11
CA ALA A 66 -10.40 14.24 10.39
C ALA A 66 -11.49 14.69 11.35
N ARG A 67 -12.49 15.42 10.84
CA ARG A 67 -13.67 15.81 11.62
C ARG A 67 -14.41 14.58 12.14
N TRP A 68 -15.05 14.75 13.26
CA TRP A 68 -15.98 13.75 13.78
C TRP A 68 -17.18 13.60 12.83
N PRO A 69 -17.66 12.38 12.63
CA PRO A 69 -18.88 12.17 11.87
C PRO A 69 -20.08 12.75 12.62
N ASP A 70 -21.03 13.26 11.85
CA ASP A 70 -22.35 13.62 12.35
C ASP A 70 -23.22 12.36 12.61
N LEU A 71 -24.44 12.56 13.10
CA LEU A 71 -25.34 11.47 13.46
C LEU A 71 -25.73 10.62 12.24
N GLU A 72 -25.97 11.25 11.09
CA GLU A 72 -26.32 10.53 9.85
C GLU A 72 -25.13 9.69 9.35
N GLU A 73 -23.94 10.26 9.33
CA GLU A 73 -22.73 9.53 8.94
C GLU A 73 -22.45 8.32 9.88
N MET A 74 -22.73 8.48 11.17
CA MET A 74 -22.59 7.41 12.16
C MET A 74 -23.53 6.22 11.90
N THR A 75 -24.72 6.44 11.34
CA THR A 75 -25.63 5.33 10.98
C THR A 75 -25.08 4.45 9.86
N ARG A 76 -24.18 4.98 9.03
CA ARG A 76 -23.57 4.29 7.90
C ARG A 76 -22.20 3.68 8.25
N GLN A 77 -21.80 3.73 9.53
CA GLN A 77 -20.53 3.14 9.95
C GLN A 77 -20.55 1.62 9.82
N TYR A 78 -19.38 1.06 9.53
CA TYR A 78 -19.15 -0.37 9.54
C TYR A 78 -17.82 -0.69 10.21
N THR A 79 -17.64 -1.94 10.60
CA THR A 79 -16.38 -2.41 11.17
C THR A 79 -15.64 -3.29 10.16
N THR A 80 -14.31 -3.22 10.18
CA THR A 80 -13.48 -4.10 9.37
C THR A 80 -12.22 -4.49 10.12
N ARG A 81 -11.84 -5.77 10.00
CA ARG A 81 -10.54 -6.23 10.48
C ARG A 81 -9.46 -5.85 9.48
N ILE A 82 -8.42 -5.20 9.96
CA ILE A 82 -7.32 -4.76 9.11
C ILE A 82 -6.32 -5.89 8.90
N VAL A 83 -6.08 -6.20 7.62
CA VAL A 83 -5.05 -7.14 7.19
C VAL A 83 -4.09 -6.42 6.27
N LEU A 84 -2.80 -6.41 6.61
CA LEU A 84 -1.77 -5.83 5.77
C LEU A 84 -1.27 -6.85 4.75
N ALA A 85 -0.97 -6.37 3.56
CA ALA A 85 -0.28 -7.10 2.50
C ALA A 85 0.97 -6.32 2.07
N ALA A 86 2.02 -7.03 1.68
CA ALA A 86 3.11 -6.43 0.92
C ALA A 86 2.64 -6.29 -0.53
N ALA A 87 2.41 -5.06 -0.96
CA ALA A 87 1.92 -4.71 -2.29
C ALA A 87 3.08 -4.28 -3.18
N HIS A 88 3.07 -4.73 -4.45
CA HIS A 88 4.00 -4.25 -5.47
C HIS A 88 3.51 -2.92 -6.04
N LEU A 89 4.37 -1.90 -6.03
CA LEU A 89 4.01 -0.55 -6.47
C LEU A 89 3.82 -0.45 -8.00
N ASP A 90 4.49 -1.31 -8.74
CA ASP A 90 4.39 -1.39 -10.20
C ASP A 90 3.41 -2.47 -10.69
N ASN A 91 2.72 -3.16 -9.78
CA ASN A 91 1.85 -4.31 -10.06
C ASN A 91 2.56 -5.52 -10.70
N ASP A 92 3.91 -5.54 -10.74
CA ASP A 92 4.69 -6.66 -11.22
C ASP A 92 5.09 -7.59 -10.07
N PRO A 93 4.55 -8.81 -9.98
CA PRO A 93 4.88 -9.78 -8.94
C PRO A 93 6.32 -10.31 -9.03
N GLY A 94 7.00 -10.12 -10.17
CA GLY A 94 8.41 -10.49 -10.35
C GLY A 94 9.39 -9.47 -9.74
N ASN A 95 8.96 -8.21 -9.57
CA ASN A 95 9.81 -7.17 -9.02
C ASN A 95 9.74 -7.10 -7.49
N ASN A 96 10.45 -7.99 -6.83
CA ASN A 96 10.45 -8.15 -5.38
C ASN A 96 11.46 -7.25 -4.63
N ARG A 97 11.96 -6.18 -5.26
CA ARG A 97 12.87 -5.23 -4.61
C ARG A 97 12.15 -4.50 -3.46
N LEU A 98 12.80 -4.32 -2.31
CA LEU A 98 12.21 -3.68 -1.13
C LEU A 98 11.61 -2.29 -1.40
N ARG A 99 12.24 -1.50 -2.29
CA ARG A 99 11.74 -0.19 -2.72
C ARG A 99 10.42 -0.24 -3.50
N ASN A 100 10.13 -1.40 -4.14
CA ASN A 100 8.92 -1.65 -4.90
C ASN A 100 7.80 -2.25 -4.04
N LEU A 101 8.09 -2.61 -2.79
CA LEU A 101 7.11 -3.23 -1.89
C LEU A 101 6.62 -2.22 -0.87
N ARG A 102 5.31 -2.22 -0.60
CA ARG A 102 4.66 -1.40 0.43
C ARG A 102 3.73 -2.21 1.30
N SER A 103 3.71 -1.88 2.61
CA SER A 103 2.72 -2.42 3.54
C SER A 103 1.40 -1.68 3.37
N LEU A 104 0.42 -2.31 2.74
CA LEU A 104 -0.89 -1.70 2.51
C LEU A 104 -2.01 -2.51 3.14
N CYS A 105 -3.00 -1.83 3.76
CA CYS A 105 -4.25 -2.46 4.14
C CYS A 105 -5.12 -2.75 2.90
N GLN A 106 -6.15 -3.59 3.06
CA GLN A 106 -7.02 -4.02 1.95
C GLN A 106 -7.53 -2.84 1.13
N ARG A 107 -7.99 -1.77 1.80
CA ARG A 107 -8.51 -0.59 1.13
C ARG A 107 -7.45 0.17 0.34
N CYS A 108 -6.30 0.45 0.95
CA CYS A 108 -5.21 1.16 0.28
C CYS A 108 -4.65 0.35 -0.89
N HIS A 109 -4.59 -0.98 -0.76
CA HIS A 109 -4.19 -1.90 -1.82
C HIS A 109 -5.17 -1.85 -3.00
N LEU A 110 -6.49 -1.96 -2.73
CA LEU A 110 -7.51 -1.86 -3.77
C LEU A 110 -7.50 -0.50 -4.49
N VAL A 111 -7.28 0.59 -3.75
CA VAL A 111 -7.17 1.94 -4.35
C VAL A 111 -5.91 2.05 -5.21
N HIS A 112 -4.79 1.49 -4.75
CA HIS A 112 -3.55 1.45 -5.49
C HIS A 112 -3.70 0.69 -6.81
N ASP A 113 -4.30 -0.51 -6.75
CA ASP A 113 -4.43 -1.40 -7.90
C ASP A 113 -5.64 -1.06 -8.79
N ARG A 114 -6.41 -0.02 -8.44
CA ARG A 114 -7.66 0.30 -9.14
C ARG A 114 -7.49 0.45 -10.65
N ALA A 115 -6.49 1.21 -11.08
CA ALA A 115 -6.23 1.43 -12.49
C ALA A 115 -5.89 0.12 -13.20
N TRP A 116 -5.03 -0.70 -12.58
CA TRP A 116 -4.67 -2.02 -13.07
C TRP A 116 -5.89 -2.95 -13.16
N HIS A 117 -6.72 -3.00 -12.14
CA HIS A 117 -7.94 -3.83 -12.16
C HIS A 117 -8.94 -3.38 -13.23
N LEU A 118 -9.09 -2.07 -13.45
CA LEU A 118 -9.94 -1.55 -14.52
C LEU A 118 -9.42 -1.96 -15.89
N LEU A 119 -8.11 -1.84 -16.11
CA LEU A 119 -7.46 -2.27 -17.34
C LEU A 119 -7.65 -3.78 -17.57
N GLN A 120 -7.37 -4.61 -16.58
CA GLN A 120 -7.53 -6.06 -16.66
C GLN A 120 -9.00 -6.46 -16.96
N ARG A 121 -9.96 -5.76 -16.32
CA ARG A 121 -11.39 -6.00 -16.59
C ARG A 121 -11.76 -5.61 -18.02
N TRP A 122 -11.24 -4.46 -18.51
CA TRP A 122 -11.48 -4.04 -19.89
C TRP A 122 -10.86 -5.01 -20.90
N ILE A 123 -9.64 -5.47 -20.70
CA ILE A 123 -8.95 -6.44 -21.53
C ILE A 123 -9.76 -7.75 -21.55
N THR A 124 -10.15 -8.27 -20.38
CA THR A 124 -10.96 -9.49 -20.26
C THR A 124 -12.29 -9.37 -20.98
N TYR A 125 -12.95 -8.21 -20.86
CA TYR A 125 -14.19 -7.93 -21.57
C TYR A 125 -13.96 -7.94 -23.09
N ARG A 126 -12.95 -7.22 -23.58
CA ARG A 126 -12.62 -7.16 -25.01
C ARG A 126 -12.30 -8.55 -25.57
N LEU A 127 -11.49 -9.34 -24.89
CA LEU A 127 -11.15 -10.69 -25.34
C LEU A 127 -12.37 -11.63 -25.36
N ARG A 128 -13.27 -11.50 -24.38
CA ARG A 128 -14.49 -12.32 -24.33
C ARG A 128 -15.43 -12.05 -25.50
N TYR A 129 -15.49 -10.81 -25.97
CA TYR A 129 -16.40 -10.38 -27.05
C TYR A 129 -15.68 -10.10 -28.38
N ALA A 130 -14.36 -10.26 -28.43
CA ALA A 130 -13.62 -10.15 -29.67
C ALA A 130 -13.97 -11.30 -30.61
N ARG A 131 -14.57 -10.97 -31.75
CA ARG A 131 -14.94 -11.94 -32.79
C ARG A 131 -13.84 -12.18 -33.81
N GLY A 132 -12.75 -11.45 -33.71
CA GLY A 132 -11.62 -11.52 -34.63
C GLY A 132 -11.07 -10.13 -34.98
N ASP A 133 -10.05 -10.11 -35.77
CA ASP A 133 -9.45 -8.94 -36.37
C ASP A 133 -9.97 -8.76 -37.80
N LEU A 134 -10.19 -7.52 -38.23
CA LEU A 134 -10.70 -7.22 -39.56
C LEU A 134 -9.79 -7.77 -40.68
N PHE A 135 -8.47 -7.85 -40.40
CA PHE A 135 -7.47 -8.27 -41.38
C PHE A 135 -6.99 -9.72 -41.16
N LEU A 136 -7.02 -10.22 -39.93
CA LEU A 136 -6.52 -11.55 -39.56
C LEU A 136 -7.63 -12.60 -39.39
N GLY A 137 -8.90 -12.20 -39.47
CA GLY A 137 -10.05 -13.10 -39.30
C GLY A 137 -10.38 -13.42 -37.83
N PRO A 138 -11.28 -14.37 -37.60
CA PRO A 138 -11.74 -14.69 -36.24
C PRO A 138 -10.62 -15.23 -35.37
N TYR A 139 -10.50 -14.72 -34.14
CA TYR A 139 -9.60 -15.30 -33.15
C TYR A 139 -10.09 -16.68 -32.74
N ARG A 140 -9.38 -17.72 -33.15
CA ARG A 140 -9.61 -19.07 -32.60
C ARG A 140 -9.23 -19.09 -31.13
N HIS A 141 -10.14 -19.61 -30.28
CA HIS A 141 -9.85 -19.89 -28.87
C HIS A 141 -8.66 -20.85 -28.80
N GLY A 142 -7.46 -20.33 -28.51
CA GLY A 142 -6.22 -21.08 -28.47
C GLY A 142 -5.00 -20.19 -28.46
N ARG A 143 -3.84 -20.76 -28.60
CA ARG A 143 -2.49 -20.15 -28.46
C ARG A 143 -2.28 -18.77 -29.10
N GLY A 144 -3.04 -18.43 -30.18
CA GLY A 144 -2.95 -17.11 -30.81
C GLY A 144 -3.46 -15.94 -29.96
N ALA A 145 -4.47 -16.17 -29.12
CA ALA A 145 -5.00 -15.13 -28.23
C ALA A 145 -3.99 -14.77 -27.11
N ALA A 146 -3.17 -15.72 -26.68
CA ALA A 146 -2.11 -15.48 -25.70
C ALA A 146 -0.99 -14.61 -26.28
N LEU A 147 -0.54 -14.86 -27.51
CA LEU A 147 0.51 -14.08 -28.18
C LEU A 147 0.09 -12.63 -28.42
N VAL A 148 -1.15 -12.40 -28.88
CA VAL A 148 -1.70 -11.05 -29.06
C VAL A 148 -1.83 -10.33 -27.71
N MET A 149 -2.13 -11.04 -26.63
CA MET A 149 -2.23 -10.48 -25.29
C MET A 149 -0.86 -10.00 -24.80
N ASP A 150 0.17 -10.82 -24.96
CA ASP A 150 1.53 -10.47 -24.54
C ASP A 150 2.03 -9.25 -25.32
N GLU A 151 1.72 -9.14 -26.61
CA GLU A 151 2.08 -7.97 -27.43
C GLU A 151 1.30 -6.70 -27.04
N ILE A 152 0.00 -6.82 -26.76
CA ILE A 152 -0.82 -5.70 -26.25
C ILE A 152 -0.32 -5.25 -24.87
N LEU A 153 -0.04 -6.19 -23.99
CA LEU A 153 0.50 -5.88 -22.66
C LEU A 153 1.87 -5.22 -22.76
N ALA A 154 2.74 -5.70 -23.65
CA ALA A 154 4.05 -5.09 -23.90
C ALA A 154 3.91 -3.66 -24.41
N ARG A 155 3.03 -3.39 -25.39
CA ARG A 155 2.75 -2.03 -25.89
C ARG A 155 2.19 -1.10 -24.83
N ILE A 156 1.22 -1.56 -24.04
CA ILE A 156 0.64 -0.75 -22.95
C ILE A 156 1.69 -0.47 -21.88
N THR A 157 2.52 -1.44 -21.52
CA THR A 157 3.61 -1.27 -20.55
C THR A 157 4.64 -0.26 -21.07
N GLN A 158 4.96 -0.29 -22.36
CA GLN A 158 5.85 0.67 -23.01
C GLN A 158 5.26 2.09 -23.02
N GLN A 159 3.97 2.24 -23.34
CA GLN A 159 3.29 3.54 -23.31
C GLN A 159 3.23 4.11 -21.89
N LEU A 160 2.86 3.31 -20.89
CA LEU A 160 2.84 3.73 -19.50
C LEU A 160 4.24 4.07 -18.95
N ALA A 161 5.28 3.43 -19.45
CA ALA A 161 6.67 3.77 -19.13
C ALA A 161 7.12 5.08 -19.78
N ALA A 162 6.68 5.35 -21.01
CA ALA A 162 6.98 6.60 -21.74
C ALA A 162 6.23 7.82 -21.16
N GLU A 163 5.03 7.62 -20.63
CA GLU A 163 4.21 8.67 -20.00
C GLU A 163 4.60 8.96 -18.53
N ARG A 164 5.53 8.22 -17.94
CA ARG A 164 6.10 8.58 -16.64
C ARG A 164 6.90 9.86 -16.80
N PRO A 165 6.48 11.02 -16.23
CA PRO A 165 7.32 12.20 -16.21
C PRO A 165 8.64 11.81 -15.56
N GLN A 166 9.74 12.01 -16.28
CA GLN A 166 11.08 11.93 -15.72
C GLN A 166 11.12 12.96 -14.58
N ARG A 167 10.93 12.51 -13.34
CA ARG A 167 11.27 13.32 -12.19
C ARG A 167 12.77 13.54 -12.33
N ALA A 168 13.11 14.72 -12.83
CA ALA A 168 14.44 15.24 -12.83
C ALA A 168 15.05 14.97 -11.46
N VAL A 169 16.10 14.18 -11.45
CA VAL A 169 17.02 14.11 -10.33
C VAL A 169 17.71 15.47 -10.35
N ALA A 170 17.12 16.44 -9.68
CA ALA A 170 17.81 17.67 -9.31
C ALA A 170 18.85 17.27 -8.25
N SER A 171 19.99 16.80 -8.71
CA SER A 171 21.24 16.80 -7.98
C SER A 171 21.75 18.23 -7.95
N GLY A 172 21.30 18.99 -6.99
CA GLY A 172 21.79 20.33 -6.67
C GLY A 172 22.09 20.37 -5.20
N GLY A 173 23.38 20.28 -4.86
CA GLY A 173 23.84 20.35 -3.49
C GLY A 173 23.48 21.67 -2.84
N ASN A 174 23.01 21.58 -1.62
CA ASN A 174 23.31 22.57 -0.60
C ASN A 174 23.37 21.85 0.75
N ARG A 175 24.57 21.48 1.16
CA ARG A 175 24.86 21.12 2.55
C ARG A 175 24.80 22.40 3.38
N GLN A 176 23.66 22.74 3.90
CA GLN A 176 23.59 23.62 5.06
C GLN A 176 23.71 22.73 6.30
N SER A 177 24.87 22.90 6.94
CA SER A 177 25.19 22.38 8.26
C SER A 177 24.25 23.00 9.28
N TYR A 178 23.24 22.25 9.73
CA TYR A 178 22.53 22.58 10.95
C TYR A 178 23.33 22.04 12.12
N GLY A 179 23.79 23.00 12.96
CA GLY A 179 24.47 22.72 14.21
C GLY A 179 23.64 21.85 15.13
N GLN A 180 24.30 20.88 15.72
CA GLN A 180 23.73 20.08 16.79
C GLN A 180 23.45 20.99 18.01
N PRO A 181 22.28 20.89 18.65
CA PRO A 181 22.10 21.46 19.96
C PRO A 181 22.81 20.58 21.00
N ASP A 182 23.71 21.21 21.77
CA ASP A 182 24.36 20.65 22.94
C ASP A 182 23.31 20.15 23.96
N PHE A 183 23.24 18.85 24.13
CA PHE A 183 22.46 18.22 25.21
C PHE A 183 23.41 18.21 26.46
N GLN A 184 23.33 19.25 27.27
CA GLN A 184 23.92 19.25 28.60
C GLN A 184 23.25 18.21 29.46
N ARG A 185 24.04 17.23 29.90
CA ARG A 185 23.68 16.25 30.92
C ARG A 185 23.40 16.94 32.22
N HIS A 186 22.20 17.06 32.66
CA HIS A 186 21.85 17.31 34.04
C HIS A 186 21.81 16.01 34.82
N GLY A 187 22.51 16.04 35.95
CA GLY A 187 22.82 14.92 36.80
C GLY A 187 21.60 14.20 37.38
N SER A 188 21.85 12.96 37.75
CA SER A 188 20.97 12.11 38.53
C SER A 188 20.76 12.68 39.93
N PRO A 189 19.54 12.70 40.45
CA PRO A 189 19.33 12.78 41.89
C PRO A 189 19.17 11.36 42.45
N SER A 190 20.24 10.82 42.96
CA SER A 190 20.20 9.84 44.05
C SER A 190 20.41 10.63 45.34
N ASP A 191 19.67 10.20 46.39
CA ASP A 191 19.68 10.72 47.77
C ASP A 191 18.60 11.77 48.11
N GLU A 192 17.40 11.24 48.47
CA GLU A 192 16.59 11.77 49.56
C GLU A 192 15.41 10.79 49.84
N LEU A 193 15.77 9.72 50.52
CA LEU A 193 14.82 8.85 51.23
C LEU A 193 15.37 8.65 52.64
N SER A 194 15.14 9.63 53.52
CA SER A 194 15.21 9.45 54.98
C SER A 194 14.61 10.69 55.63
N ALA A 195 13.46 10.52 56.18
CA ALA A 195 12.80 11.28 57.25
C ALA A 195 11.38 11.66 56.85
N ILE A 196 10.46 10.84 57.31
CA ILE A 196 9.19 11.21 57.98
C ILE A 196 8.57 9.90 58.47
N GLN A 197 9.08 9.41 59.58
CA GLN A 197 8.26 8.68 60.59
C GLN A 197 8.15 9.61 61.77
N SER A 198 6.96 9.67 62.36
CA SER A 198 6.52 10.32 63.62
C SER A 198 5.73 11.61 63.43
N HIS A 199 4.43 11.51 63.30
CA HIS A 199 3.39 11.89 64.26
C HIS A 199 2.05 11.55 63.68
#